data_3e9adbd1887e8be1fe1d2be635d04f55
#
_entry.id   3e9adbd1887e8be1fe1d2be635d04f55
#
_cell.length_a   1.000
_cell.length_b   1.000
_cell.length_c   1.000
_cell.angle_alpha   90.00
_cell.angle_beta   90.00
_cell.angle_gamma   90.00
#
_symmetry.space_group_name_H-M   'P 1'
#
loop_
_entity.id
_entity.type
_entity.pdbx_description
1 polymer ?
#
loop_
_entity_poly.entity_id
_entity_poly.type
_entity_poly.pdbx_seq_one_letter_code
_entity_poly.pdbx_strand_id
1 'polypeptide(L)'
;MANPEIEDEYKQAFTERVRTARIATGMKQWQIADALGMSQDRYKQYEGRSLLPHHLIGRFCIITRVDPEWLVTGRGQKPLKPLQLAEEVAEPPVKGSRKKSRRVA
;
A
#
# COMPACT_ATOMS: atom_id res chain seq x y z
N MET A 1 29.33 -4.78 8.41
CA MET A 1 28.38 -5.60 9.12
C MET A 1 27.15 -4.81 9.51
N ALA A 2 25.98 -5.36 9.30
CA ALA A 2 24.76 -4.62 9.59
C ALA A 2 24.54 -4.48 11.08
N ASN A 3 23.98 -3.33 11.48
CA ASN A 3 23.61 -3.08 12.86
C ASN A 3 22.22 -3.67 13.09
N PRO A 4 22.04 -4.61 14.03
CA PRO A 4 20.74 -5.23 14.26
C PRO A 4 19.61 -4.23 14.54
N GLU A 5 19.93 -3.13 15.24
CA GLU A 5 18.91 -2.11 15.50
C GLU A 5 18.46 -1.44 14.22
N ILE A 6 19.39 -1.14 13.33
CA ILE A 6 19.05 -0.51 12.07
C ILE A 6 18.22 -1.46 11.20
N GLU A 7 18.57 -2.73 11.22
CA GLU A 7 17.82 -3.71 10.46
C GLU A 7 16.40 -3.84 10.98
N ASP A 8 16.25 -3.86 12.30
CA ASP A 8 14.92 -3.98 12.91
C ASP A 8 14.07 -2.74 12.64
N GLU A 9 14.69 -1.57 12.74
CA GLU A 9 13.98 -0.32 12.46
C GLU A 9 13.52 -0.27 11.00
N TYR A 10 14.41 -0.67 10.09
CA TYR A 10 14.05 -0.68 8.68
C TYR A 10 12.93 -1.67 8.41
N LYS A 11 13.05 -2.87 8.98
CA LYS A 11 12.04 -3.91 8.77
C LYS A 11 10.67 -3.45 9.27
N GLN A 12 10.64 -2.84 10.43
CA GLN A 12 9.38 -2.33 10.98
C GLN A 12 8.79 -1.25 10.11
N ALA A 13 9.61 -0.31 9.66
CA ALA A 13 9.13 0.76 8.81
C ALA A 13 8.64 0.23 7.47
N PHE A 14 9.37 -0.72 6.89
CA PHE A 14 9.00 -1.30 5.60
C PHE A 14 7.68 -2.05 5.69
N THR A 15 7.51 -2.89 6.72
CA THR A 15 6.29 -3.66 6.86
C THR A 15 5.09 -2.76 7.10
N GLU A 16 5.30 -1.66 7.82
CA GLU A 16 4.23 -0.67 7.98
C GLU A 16 3.85 -0.03 6.65
N ARG A 17 4.84 0.25 5.82
CA ARG A 17 4.54 0.83 4.51
C ARG A 17 3.79 -0.15 3.62
N VAL A 18 4.14 -1.44 3.68
CA VAL A 18 3.40 -2.46 2.95
C VAL A 18 1.94 -2.46 3.38
N ARG A 19 1.70 -2.43 4.67
CA ARG A 19 0.35 -2.41 5.21
C ARG A 19 -0.38 -1.13 4.80
N THR A 20 0.29 0.01 4.91
CA THR A 20 -0.31 1.28 4.54
C THR A 20 -0.71 1.31 3.07
N ALA A 21 0.15 0.77 2.20
CA ALA A 21 -0.16 0.71 0.78
C ALA A 21 -1.41 -0.12 0.52
N ARG A 22 -1.54 -1.27 1.18
CA ARG A 22 -2.72 -2.10 1.00
C ARG A 22 -3.98 -1.39 1.49
N ILE A 23 -3.90 -0.80 2.68
CA ILE A 23 -5.05 -0.12 3.25
C ILE A 23 -5.52 1.02 2.34
N ALA A 24 -4.57 1.71 1.73
CA ALA A 24 -4.91 2.81 0.83
C ALA A 24 -5.68 2.35 -0.40
N THR A 25 -5.51 1.08 -0.81
CA THR A 25 -6.25 0.55 -1.96
C THR A 25 -7.65 0.10 -1.59
N GLY A 26 -7.91 -0.13 -0.30
CA GLY A 26 -9.16 -0.74 0.13
C GLY A 26 -9.18 -2.25 0.00
N MET A 27 -8.08 -2.87 -0.45
CA MET A 27 -8.02 -4.32 -0.61
C MET A 27 -7.83 -5.02 0.72
N LYS A 28 -8.41 -6.20 0.83
CA LYS A 28 -8.18 -7.05 2.00
C LYS A 28 -6.91 -7.87 1.80
N GLN A 29 -6.39 -8.41 2.90
CA GLN A 29 -5.15 -9.19 2.83
C GLN A 29 -5.26 -10.35 1.86
N TRP A 30 -6.38 -11.06 1.87
CA TRP A 30 -6.51 -12.22 0.99
C TRP A 30 -6.55 -11.82 -0.48
N GLN A 31 -7.08 -10.62 -0.77
CA GLN A 31 -7.16 -10.16 -2.15
C GLN A 31 -5.78 -9.84 -2.71
N ILE A 32 -4.96 -9.15 -1.93
CA ILE A 32 -3.64 -8.81 -2.42
C ILE A 32 -2.72 -10.04 -2.43
N ALA A 33 -2.92 -10.96 -1.47
CA ALA A 33 -2.18 -12.20 -1.47
C ALA A 33 -2.46 -12.99 -2.74
N ASP A 34 -3.74 -13.07 -3.12
CA ASP A 34 -4.12 -13.77 -4.34
C ASP A 34 -3.48 -13.12 -5.56
N ALA A 35 -3.49 -11.79 -5.62
CA ALA A 35 -2.88 -11.07 -6.73
C ALA A 35 -1.38 -11.29 -6.81
N LEU A 36 -0.74 -11.57 -5.67
CA LEU A 36 0.69 -11.84 -5.64
C LEU A 36 1.01 -13.34 -5.79
N GLY A 37 -0.02 -14.18 -5.85
CA GLY A 37 0.18 -15.60 -6.04
C GLY A 37 0.62 -16.34 -4.80
N MET A 38 0.16 -15.92 -3.63
CA MET A 38 0.56 -16.57 -2.39
C MET A 38 -0.64 -16.68 -1.44
N SER A 39 -0.47 -17.46 -0.36
CA SER A 39 -1.50 -17.62 0.63
C SER A 39 -1.63 -16.36 1.48
N GLN A 40 -2.81 -16.18 2.07
CA GLN A 40 -3.02 -15.05 2.96
C GLN A 40 -2.09 -15.11 4.17
N ASP A 41 -1.89 -16.30 4.72
CA ASP A 41 -1.01 -16.46 5.88
C ASP A 41 0.40 -16.01 5.58
N ARG A 42 0.90 -16.34 4.39
CA ARG A 42 2.23 -15.91 3.99
C ARG A 42 2.29 -14.39 3.81
N TYR A 43 1.27 -13.83 3.19
CA TYR A 43 1.25 -12.38 2.98
C TYR A 43 1.19 -11.61 4.30
N LYS A 44 0.45 -12.15 5.28
CA LYS A 44 0.36 -11.48 6.58
C LYS A 44 1.72 -11.21 7.19
N GLN A 45 2.67 -12.11 6.96
CA GLN A 45 4.01 -11.92 7.51
C GLN A 45 4.69 -10.70 6.92
N TYR A 46 4.38 -10.36 5.67
CA TYR A 46 4.98 -9.20 5.03
C TYR A 46 4.40 -7.88 5.53
N GLU A 47 3.30 -7.93 6.26
CA GLU A 47 2.74 -6.74 6.88
C GLU A 47 3.13 -6.60 8.35
N GLY A 48 3.83 -7.56 8.90
CA GLY A 48 4.11 -7.53 10.31
C GLY A 48 5.50 -7.93 10.76
N ARG A 49 6.16 -8.83 10.05
CA ARG A 49 7.42 -9.34 10.57
C ARG A 49 8.51 -9.59 9.54
N SER A 50 8.20 -9.69 8.27
CA SER A 50 9.19 -10.04 7.26
C SER A 50 9.20 -9.04 6.13
N LEU A 51 10.37 -8.81 5.53
CA LEU A 51 10.44 -7.95 4.36
C LEU A 51 9.79 -8.65 3.16
N LEU A 52 9.07 -7.87 2.37
CA LEU A 52 8.53 -8.38 1.12
C LEU A 52 9.69 -8.80 0.22
N PRO A 53 9.64 -9.99 -0.38
CA PRO A 53 10.74 -10.43 -1.23
C PRO A 53 11.02 -9.44 -2.35
N HIS A 54 12.27 -9.27 -2.66
CA HIS A 54 12.71 -8.28 -3.62
C HIS A 54 12.00 -8.45 -4.97
N HIS A 55 11.82 -9.69 -5.41
CA HIS A 55 11.22 -9.95 -6.72
C HIS A 55 9.73 -9.64 -6.76
N LEU A 56 9.09 -9.42 -5.62
CA LEU A 56 7.66 -9.09 -5.56
C LEU A 56 7.40 -7.61 -5.40
N ILE A 57 8.45 -6.81 -5.12
CA ILE A 57 8.27 -5.39 -4.85
C ILE A 57 7.63 -4.67 -6.03
N GLY A 58 8.12 -4.93 -7.24
CA GLY A 58 7.58 -4.28 -8.43
C GLY A 58 6.11 -4.60 -8.63
N ARG A 59 5.75 -5.89 -8.53
CA ARG A 59 4.35 -6.28 -8.71
C ARG A 59 3.47 -5.68 -7.62
N PHE A 60 3.95 -5.70 -6.37
CA PHE A 60 3.19 -5.12 -5.28
C PHE A 60 2.93 -3.64 -5.52
N CYS A 61 3.93 -2.91 -6.00
CA CYS A 61 3.76 -1.49 -6.26
C CYS A 61 2.79 -1.22 -7.40
N ILE A 62 2.78 -2.08 -8.41
CA ILE A 62 1.82 -1.95 -9.50
C ILE A 62 0.40 -2.20 -8.99
N ILE A 63 0.22 -3.25 -8.21
CA ILE A 63 -1.10 -3.60 -7.68
C ILE A 63 -1.64 -2.50 -6.78
N THR A 64 -0.80 -1.97 -5.90
CA THR A 64 -1.23 -0.98 -4.92
C THR A 64 -1.09 0.45 -5.44
N ARG A 65 -0.46 0.63 -6.60
CA ARG A 65 -0.26 1.95 -7.21
C ARG A 65 0.52 2.89 -6.30
N VAL A 66 1.55 2.35 -5.65
CA VAL A 66 2.42 3.18 -4.82
C VAL A 66 3.78 3.33 -5.50
N ASP A 67 4.46 4.39 -5.12
CA ASP A 67 5.80 4.68 -5.61
C ASP A 67 6.78 3.68 -5.00
N PRO A 68 7.54 2.92 -5.82
CA PRO A 68 8.53 2.00 -5.28
C PRO A 68 9.56 2.69 -4.39
N GLU A 69 9.93 3.92 -4.72
CA GLU A 69 10.86 4.66 -3.88
C GLU A 69 10.28 4.87 -2.49
N TRP A 70 9.00 5.24 -2.43
CA TRP A 70 8.36 5.41 -1.13
C TRP A 70 8.31 4.09 -0.36
N LEU A 71 7.97 3.00 -1.04
CA LEU A 71 7.86 1.71 -0.35
C LEU A 71 9.19 1.28 0.24
N VAL A 72 10.28 1.44 -0.52
CA VAL A 72 11.59 0.94 -0.10
C VAL A 72 12.29 1.90 0.85
N THR A 73 12.18 3.20 0.63
CA THR A 73 12.96 4.16 1.39
C THR A 73 12.16 5.06 2.30
N GLY A 74 10.85 5.12 2.13
CA GLY A 74 10.03 6.09 2.86
C GLY A 74 10.00 7.45 2.23
N ARG A 75 10.77 7.65 1.16
CA ARG A 75 10.78 8.90 0.42
C ARG A 75 9.87 8.76 -0.80
N GLY A 76 9.73 9.82 -1.55
CA GLY A 76 8.87 9.77 -2.71
C GLY A 76 7.44 10.02 -2.32
N GLN A 77 6.52 9.63 -3.19
CA GLN A 77 5.12 9.99 -3.02
C GLN A 77 4.39 8.95 -2.18
N LYS A 78 3.82 9.40 -1.06
CA LYS A 78 3.02 8.53 -0.21
C LYS A 78 1.73 8.14 -0.91
N PRO A 79 1.20 6.94 -0.60
CA PRO A 79 -0.12 6.58 -1.11
C PRO A 79 -1.20 7.46 -0.48
N LEU A 80 -2.22 7.75 -1.27
CA LEU A 80 -3.35 8.51 -0.77
C LEU A 80 -4.37 7.56 -0.16
N LYS A 81 -5.04 8.01 0.89
CA LYS A 81 -6.14 7.25 1.44
C LYS A 81 -7.29 7.23 0.44
N PRO A 82 -8.13 6.18 0.46
CA PRO A 82 -9.21 6.10 -0.50
C PRO A 82 -10.09 7.36 -0.55
N LEU A 83 -10.38 7.95 0.60
CA LEU A 83 -11.17 9.16 0.65
C LEU A 83 -10.46 10.31 -0.05
N GLN A 84 -9.15 10.42 0.14
CA GLN A 84 -8.40 11.47 -0.52
C GLN A 84 -8.39 11.30 -2.03
N LEU A 85 -8.27 10.06 -2.49
CA LEU A 85 -8.34 9.80 -3.92
C LEU A 85 -9.70 10.23 -4.49
N ALA A 86 -10.78 9.92 -3.78
CA ALA A 86 -12.11 10.30 -4.21
C ALA A 86 -12.25 11.82 -4.30
N GLU A 87 -11.74 12.52 -3.33
CA GLU A 87 -11.82 13.96 -3.32
C GLU A 87 -11.05 14.57 -4.50
N GLU A 88 -9.87 14.03 -4.78
CA GLU A 88 -9.07 14.58 -5.86
C GLU A 88 -9.69 14.30 -7.22
N VAL A 89 -10.28 13.14 -7.38
CA VAL A 89 -10.88 12.78 -8.65
C VAL A 89 -12.21 13.49 -8.86
N ALA A 90 -12.97 13.66 -7.78
CA ALA A 90 -14.28 14.26 -7.89
C ALA A 90 -14.27 15.74 -8.17
N GLU A 91 -13.23 16.43 -8.04
CA GLU A 91 -13.19 17.76 -8.19
C GLU A 91 -13.29 18.28 -9.41
N PRO A 92 -13.78 18.19 -9.67
CA PRO A 92 -14.11 18.92 -10.45
C PRO A 92 -15.42 19.11 -10.29
N PRO A 93 -15.47 18.97 -9.90
CA PRO A 93 -16.27 18.94 -9.61
C PRO A 93 -17.08 19.08 -9.32
N VAL A 94 -17.37 18.92 -9.35
CA VAL A 94 -17.94 18.78 -8.89
C VAL A 94 -18.70 18.71 -8.30
N LYS A 95 -19.25 18.64 -8.31
CA LYS A 95 -19.83 18.32 -7.68
C LYS A 95 -20.69 17.89 -7.40
N GLY A 96 -20.82 17.44 -7.58
CA GLY A 96 -21.45 16.83 -7.39
C GLY A 96 -21.94 15.99 -6.98
N SER A 97 -21.74 15.48 -6.99
CA SER A 97 -21.97 14.73 -6.71
C SER A 97 -22.07 13.93 -6.18
N ARG A 98 -22.12 13.50 -6.10
CA ARG A 98 -22.05 13.02 -5.72
C ARG A 98 -22.26 12.48 -5.24
N LYS A 99 -22.12 12.27 -5.24
CA LYS A 99 -22.04 12.04 -5.08
C LYS A 99 -22.21 11.43 -4.78
N LYS A 100 -22.25 11.12 -4.86
CA LYS A 100 -22.26 10.86 -4.84
C LYS A 100 -22.30 10.21 -4.72
N SER A 101 -22.21 10.08 -4.85
CA SER A 101 -22.11 9.91 -4.94
C SER A 101 -21.91 9.25 -4.82
N ARG A 102 -21.95 8.97 -5.00
CA ARG A 102 -21.60 8.95 -5.11
C ARG A 102 -21.58 8.55 -5.04
N ARG A 103 -21.61 8.38 -5.20
CA ARG A 103 -21.39 8.61 -5.32
C ARG A 103 -21.57 8.43 -5.32
N VAL A 104 -21.36 8.45 -5.39
CA VAL A 104 -21.36 8.92 -5.46
C VAL A 104 -21.54 8.63 -5.46
N ALA A 105 -21.70 8.55 -5.69
CA ALA A 105 -21.82 8.89 -5.79
C ALA A 105 -21.92 8.59 -5.86
#